data_0a47ec57afe56d9be1bb740366a60539
#
_entry.id   0a47ec57afe56d9be1bb740366a60539
#
_cell.length_a   1.000
_cell.length_b   1.000
_cell.length_c   1.000
_cell.angle_alpha   90.00
_cell.angle_beta   90.00
_cell.angle_gamma   90.00
#
_symmetry.space_group_name_H-M   'P 1'
#
loop_
_entity.id
_entity.type
_entity.pdbx_description
1 polymer ?
#
loop_
_entity_poly.entity_id
_entity_poly.type
_entity_poly.pdbx_seq_one_letter_code
_entity_poly.pdbx_strand_id
1 'polypeptide(L)'
;MSNDDDVRIIKKYPNRRLYDTAISSYITLADVKRLVLDGVDFRVVEAKTRDDLTRTILLQIISEEEEGGEPIFSSELLAQIIRSYGGNMQNLLSDYLEKSMDLWSEQQRTLREQAREFMGSSNNPMAMLNQIAERNLRVWRQMSGLDQYMADSGNDGQRGRSNKGSDKGSDEGKDKGPRE
;
A
#
# COMPACT_ATOMS: atom_id res chain seq x y z
N MET A 1 -25.85 -2.21 13.18
CA MET A 1 -26.24 -2.06 14.61
C MET A 1 -25.56 -3.21 15.31
N SER A 2 -24.34 -3.01 15.81
CA SER A 2 -23.64 -4.01 16.61
C SER A 2 -24.33 -4.05 17.99
N ASN A 3 -24.78 -5.22 18.40
CA ASN A 3 -25.37 -5.40 19.72
C ASN A 3 -24.28 -5.10 20.77
N ASP A 4 -24.56 -4.16 21.66
CA ASP A 4 -23.70 -3.77 22.79
C ASP A 4 -23.42 -4.95 23.77
N ASP A 5 -24.17 -6.05 23.62
CA ASP A 5 -24.05 -7.27 24.42
C ASP A 5 -22.91 -8.21 24.00
N ASP A 6 -22.27 -7.98 22.85
CA ASP A 6 -21.22 -8.86 22.30
C ASP A 6 -19.80 -8.27 22.42
N VAL A 7 -19.70 -7.07 22.99
CA VAL A 7 -18.40 -6.38 23.13
C VAL A 7 -17.64 -6.92 24.34
N ARG A 8 -16.45 -7.46 24.14
CA ARG A 8 -15.58 -8.02 25.20
C ARG A 8 -15.11 -6.92 26.14
N ILE A 9 -15.36 -7.06 27.43
CA ILE A 9 -14.99 -6.08 28.44
C ILE A 9 -13.70 -6.45 29.14
N ILE A 10 -12.72 -5.55 29.07
CA ILE A 10 -11.45 -5.66 29.77
C ILE A 10 -11.41 -4.58 30.89
N LYS A 11 -11.16 -4.99 32.10
CA LYS A 11 -11.09 -4.06 33.28
C LYS A 11 -9.63 -3.70 33.54
N LYS A 12 -9.32 -2.41 33.58
CA LYS A 12 -8.02 -1.88 34.00
C LYS A 12 -8.04 -1.54 35.50
N TYR A 13 -7.09 -2.09 36.21
CA TYR A 13 -6.90 -1.81 37.65
C TYR A 13 -5.80 -0.76 37.85
N PRO A 14 -5.79 -0.04 39.03
CA PRO A 14 -4.78 0.98 39.31
C PRO A 14 -3.34 0.47 39.33
N ASN A 15 -3.14 -0.81 39.59
CA ASN A 15 -1.83 -1.49 39.54
C ASN A 15 -1.35 -1.86 38.13
N ARG A 16 -1.88 -1.21 37.10
CA ARG A 16 -1.59 -1.43 35.66
C ARG A 16 -1.96 -2.82 35.13
N ARG A 17 -2.69 -3.64 35.87
CA ARG A 17 -3.16 -4.95 35.42
C ARG A 17 -4.45 -4.82 34.62
N LEU A 18 -4.51 -5.59 33.54
CA LEU A 18 -5.69 -5.75 32.72
C LEU A 18 -6.35 -7.09 33.06
N TYR A 19 -7.66 -7.10 33.26
CA TYR A 19 -8.43 -8.30 33.52
C TYR A 19 -9.51 -8.46 32.47
N ASP A 20 -9.46 -9.54 31.78
CA ASP A 20 -10.40 -9.88 30.74
C ASP A 20 -11.58 -10.66 31.34
N THR A 21 -12.76 -10.05 31.27
CA THR A 21 -13.97 -10.65 31.85
C THR A 21 -14.49 -11.86 31.08
N ALA A 22 -14.20 -11.94 29.77
CA ALA A 22 -14.67 -13.05 28.94
C ALA A 22 -13.97 -14.38 29.29
N ILE A 23 -12.67 -14.32 29.60
CA ILE A 23 -11.87 -15.50 29.98
C ILE A 23 -11.55 -15.55 31.47
N SER A 24 -12.06 -14.60 32.24
CA SER A 24 -11.85 -14.50 33.71
C SER A 24 -10.36 -14.56 34.10
N SER A 25 -9.48 -13.88 33.34
CA SER A 25 -8.03 -13.92 33.56
C SER A 25 -7.37 -12.55 33.42
N TYR A 26 -6.22 -12.39 34.07
CA TYR A 26 -5.34 -11.25 33.81
C TYR A 26 -4.62 -11.43 32.48
N ILE A 27 -4.54 -10.33 31.73
CA ILE A 27 -3.91 -10.29 30.42
C ILE A 27 -2.90 -9.14 30.35
N THR A 28 -2.03 -9.20 29.33
CA THR A 28 -0.99 -8.20 29.03
C THR A 28 -1.43 -7.28 27.90
N LEU A 29 -0.65 -6.21 27.62
CA LEU A 29 -0.85 -5.36 26.44
C LEU A 29 -0.67 -6.16 25.14
N ALA A 30 0.26 -7.11 25.12
CA ALA A 30 0.45 -8.01 23.97
C ALA A 30 -0.78 -8.88 23.68
N ASP A 31 -1.51 -9.30 24.71
CA ASP A 31 -2.77 -10.04 24.52
C ASP A 31 -3.87 -9.13 23.96
N VAL A 32 -3.96 -7.87 24.41
CA VAL A 32 -4.88 -6.88 23.84
C VAL A 32 -4.53 -6.59 22.38
N LYS A 33 -3.25 -6.44 22.05
CA LYS A 33 -2.79 -6.31 20.66
C LYS A 33 -3.29 -7.49 19.80
N ARG A 34 -3.21 -8.70 20.33
CA ARG A 34 -3.72 -9.89 19.61
C ARG A 34 -5.21 -9.81 19.34
N LEU A 35 -6.02 -9.31 20.31
CA LEU A 35 -7.46 -9.09 20.09
C LEU A 35 -7.71 -8.12 18.93
N VAL A 36 -6.92 -7.04 18.84
CA VAL A 36 -7.00 -6.09 17.71
C VAL A 36 -6.70 -6.79 16.38
N LEU A 37 -5.62 -7.57 16.35
CA LEU A 37 -5.19 -8.28 15.12
C LEU A 37 -6.21 -9.35 14.69
N ASP A 38 -6.88 -9.97 15.65
CA ASP A 38 -7.91 -10.99 15.42
C ASP A 38 -9.28 -10.36 15.08
N GLY A 39 -9.39 -9.02 15.08
CA GLY A 39 -10.64 -8.30 14.78
C GLY A 39 -11.73 -8.49 15.85
N VAL A 40 -11.34 -8.75 17.09
CA VAL A 40 -12.28 -8.92 18.20
C VAL A 40 -12.72 -7.55 18.75
N ASP A 41 -14.01 -7.30 18.80
CA ASP A 41 -14.56 -6.08 19.39
C ASP A 41 -14.41 -6.13 20.92
N PHE A 42 -13.74 -5.14 21.49
CA PHE A 42 -13.55 -5.02 22.92
C PHE A 42 -13.60 -3.58 23.41
N ARG A 43 -13.82 -3.42 24.70
CA ARG A 43 -13.73 -2.13 25.40
C ARG A 43 -12.90 -2.29 26.65
N VAL A 44 -11.98 -1.37 26.89
CA VAL A 44 -11.21 -1.31 28.14
C VAL A 44 -11.80 -0.26 29.04
N VAL A 45 -12.20 -0.65 30.24
CA VAL A 45 -12.80 0.25 31.23
C VAL A 45 -12.02 0.26 32.54
N GLU A 46 -11.95 1.40 33.19
CA GLU A 46 -11.40 1.45 34.53
C GLU A 46 -12.28 0.66 35.52
N ALA A 47 -11.67 -0.18 36.34
CA ALA A 47 -12.40 -1.09 37.22
C ALA A 47 -13.25 -0.38 38.26
N LYS A 48 -12.84 0.84 38.70
CA LYS A 48 -13.54 1.61 39.75
C LYS A 48 -14.56 2.58 39.19
N THR A 49 -14.14 3.45 38.26
CA THR A 49 -14.94 4.56 37.72
C THR A 49 -15.80 4.17 36.53
N ARG A 50 -15.46 3.07 35.86
CA ARG A 50 -16.07 2.64 34.59
C ARG A 50 -15.77 3.54 33.40
N ASP A 51 -14.83 4.46 33.55
CA ASP A 51 -14.40 5.31 32.43
C ASP A 51 -13.81 4.48 31.29
N ASP A 52 -14.09 4.86 30.07
CA ASP A 52 -13.54 4.19 28.88
C ASP A 52 -12.07 4.58 28.69
N LEU A 53 -11.20 3.60 28.78
CA LEU A 53 -9.76 3.72 28.59
C LEU A 53 -9.27 3.04 27.31
N THR A 54 -10.16 2.60 26.43
CA THR A 54 -9.82 1.85 25.22
C THR A 54 -8.79 2.60 24.38
N ARG A 55 -9.07 3.88 24.08
CA ARG A 55 -8.15 4.71 23.31
C ARG A 55 -6.77 4.83 23.97
N THR A 56 -6.73 5.01 25.28
CA THR A 56 -5.47 5.14 26.04
C THR A 56 -4.63 3.87 25.93
N ILE A 57 -5.26 2.70 26.03
CA ILE A 57 -4.58 1.41 25.90
C ILE A 57 -4.09 1.18 24.48
N LEU A 58 -4.87 1.52 23.46
CA LEU A 58 -4.43 1.41 22.06
C LEU A 58 -3.22 2.30 21.79
N LEU A 59 -3.21 3.54 22.27
CA LEU A 59 -2.05 4.44 22.15
C LEU A 59 -0.82 3.89 22.88
N GLN A 60 -1.01 3.24 24.02
CA GLN A 60 0.09 2.62 24.75
C GLN A 60 0.69 1.44 23.97
N ILE A 61 -0.15 0.60 23.35
CA ILE A 61 0.30 -0.49 22.47
C ILE A 61 1.11 0.07 21.31
N ILE A 62 0.62 1.13 20.63
CA ILE A 62 1.34 1.77 19.53
C ILE A 62 2.71 2.27 20.02
N SER A 63 2.77 2.94 21.18
CA SER A 63 4.05 3.42 21.73
C SER A 63 5.05 2.28 22.00
N GLU A 64 4.59 1.16 22.56
CA GLU A 64 5.45 0.00 22.80
C GLU A 64 5.96 -0.63 21.50
N GLU A 65 5.14 -0.67 20.45
CA GLU A 65 5.56 -1.18 19.14
C GLU A 65 6.59 -0.27 18.45
N GLU A 66 6.42 1.05 18.56
CA GLU A 66 7.36 2.05 18.02
C GLU A 66 8.73 2.02 18.74
N GLU A 67 8.74 1.67 20.06
CA GLU A 67 9.98 1.55 20.82
C GLU A 67 10.71 0.23 20.58
N GLY A 68 9.97 -0.86 20.31
CA GLY A 68 10.51 -2.22 20.27
C GLY A 68 10.78 -2.78 18.88
N GLY A 69 10.34 -2.12 17.81
CA GLY A 69 10.37 -2.63 16.44
C GLY A 69 10.94 -1.65 15.41
N GLU A 70 10.57 -1.85 14.14
CA GLU A 70 10.78 -0.85 13.09
C GLU A 70 9.73 0.24 13.21
N PRO A 71 10.10 1.49 13.57
CA PRO A 71 9.14 2.55 13.78
C PRO A 71 8.41 2.93 12.47
N ILE A 72 7.10 3.05 12.56
CA ILE A 72 6.28 3.51 11.43
C ILE A 72 6.29 5.03 11.34
N PHE A 73 6.39 5.71 12.49
CA PHE A 73 6.31 7.16 12.56
C PHE A 73 7.69 7.80 12.60
N SER A 74 8.03 8.58 11.56
CA SER A 74 9.23 9.43 11.62
C SER A 74 9.08 10.54 12.67
N SER A 75 10.20 11.05 13.19
CA SER A 75 10.20 12.17 14.13
C SER A 75 9.51 13.42 13.52
N GLU A 76 9.67 13.65 12.22
CA GLU A 76 9.02 14.74 11.49
C GLU A 76 7.51 14.59 11.47
N LEU A 77 7.02 13.37 11.20
CA LEU A 77 5.58 13.08 11.18
C LEU A 77 4.97 13.26 12.56
N LEU A 78 5.61 12.75 13.61
CA LEU A 78 5.17 12.95 15.00
C LEU A 78 5.13 14.44 15.36
N ALA A 79 6.15 15.22 14.98
CA ALA A 79 6.17 16.66 15.20
C ALA A 79 5.03 17.38 14.47
N GLN A 80 4.68 16.96 13.24
CA GLN A 80 3.54 17.52 12.51
C GLN A 80 2.21 17.17 13.17
N ILE A 81 2.04 15.94 13.61
CA ILE A 81 0.84 15.51 14.35
C ILE A 81 0.69 16.37 15.61
N ILE A 82 1.76 16.52 16.39
CA ILE A 82 1.76 17.35 17.62
C ILE A 82 1.37 18.81 17.32
N ARG A 83 1.91 19.41 16.28
CA ARG A 83 1.57 20.79 15.86
C ARG A 83 0.12 20.95 15.42
N SER A 84 -0.53 19.86 14.99
CA SER A 84 -1.92 19.86 14.56
C SER A 84 -2.92 19.81 15.72
N TYR A 85 -2.46 19.52 16.94
CA TYR A 85 -3.32 19.54 18.12
C TYR A 85 -3.66 20.96 18.53
N GLY A 86 -4.90 21.16 18.95
CA GLY A 86 -5.39 22.43 19.54
C GLY A 86 -5.82 23.50 18.54
N GLY A 87 -5.91 23.19 17.23
CA GLY A 87 -6.37 24.12 16.20
C GLY A 87 -7.46 23.54 15.30
N ASN A 88 -7.96 24.37 14.37
CA ASN A 88 -8.94 23.94 13.36
C ASN A 88 -8.42 22.81 12.45
N MET A 89 -7.11 22.57 12.44
CA MET A 89 -6.45 21.53 11.66
C MET A 89 -6.66 20.12 12.25
N GLN A 90 -6.99 20.02 13.54
CA GLN A 90 -7.14 18.72 14.23
C GLN A 90 -8.25 17.87 13.59
N ASN A 91 -9.40 18.46 13.33
CA ASN A 91 -10.53 17.74 12.72
C ASN A 91 -10.21 17.33 11.27
N LEU A 92 -9.57 18.23 10.51
CA LEU A 92 -9.15 17.91 9.13
C LEU A 92 -8.15 16.76 9.08
N LEU A 93 -7.19 16.72 10.02
CA LEU A 93 -6.22 15.64 10.12
C LEU A 93 -6.90 14.33 10.52
N SER A 94 -7.82 14.34 11.50
CA SER A 94 -8.60 13.17 11.90
C SER A 94 -9.38 12.60 10.72
N ASP A 95 -10.17 13.44 10.03
CA ASP A 95 -10.97 13.02 8.89
C ASP A 95 -10.10 12.47 7.73
N TYR A 96 -8.93 13.09 7.52
CA TYR A 96 -7.99 12.61 6.50
C TYR A 96 -7.40 11.25 6.86
N LEU A 97 -6.96 11.07 8.11
CA LEU A 97 -6.41 9.79 8.58
C LEU A 97 -7.46 8.67 8.53
N GLU A 98 -8.68 8.95 8.99
CA GLU A 98 -9.79 8.00 8.95
C GLU A 98 -10.08 7.54 7.51
N LYS A 99 -10.29 8.49 6.59
CA LYS A 99 -10.53 8.19 5.17
C LYS A 99 -9.37 7.47 4.50
N SER A 100 -8.13 7.83 4.85
CA SER A 100 -6.94 7.17 4.31
C SER A 100 -6.83 5.72 4.77
N MET A 101 -7.16 5.45 6.02
CA MET A 101 -7.17 4.09 6.58
C MET A 101 -8.29 3.24 5.98
N ASP A 102 -9.49 3.82 5.77
CA ASP A 102 -10.61 3.13 5.12
C ASP A 102 -10.26 2.73 3.69
N LEU A 103 -9.72 3.66 2.90
CA LEU A 103 -9.26 3.40 1.53
C LEU A 103 -8.18 2.31 1.50
N TRP A 104 -7.23 2.36 2.42
CA TRP A 104 -6.16 1.37 2.50
C TRP A 104 -6.68 -0.02 2.87
N SER A 105 -7.61 -0.12 3.83
CA SER A 105 -8.22 -1.37 4.25
C SER A 105 -9.07 -1.99 3.14
N GLU A 106 -9.83 -1.18 2.39
CA GLU A 106 -10.62 -1.62 1.24
C GLU A 106 -9.72 -2.12 0.10
N GLN A 107 -8.63 -1.42 -0.17
CA GLN A 107 -7.65 -1.85 -1.17
C GLN A 107 -6.97 -3.18 -0.79
N GLN A 108 -6.63 -3.37 0.48
CA GLN A 108 -6.10 -4.66 0.96
C GLN A 108 -7.13 -5.79 0.84
N ARG A 109 -8.40 -5.51 1.14
CA ARG A 109 -9.48 -6.48 1.00
C ARG A 109 -9.65 -6.92 -0.45
N THR A 110 -9.71 -5.96 -1.37
CA THR A 110 -9.81 -6.23 -2.81
C THR A 110 -8.63 -7.05 -3.32
N LEU A 111 -7.40 -6.74 -2.89
CA LEU A 111 -6.21 -7.53 -3.24
C LEU A 111 -6.27 -8.97 -2.70
N ARG A 112 -6.78 -9.16 -1.48
CA ARG A 112 -6.95 -10.50 -0.90
C ARG A 112 -8.03 -11.32 -1.63
N GLU A 113 -9.12 -10.68 -2.01
CA GLU A 113 -10.21 -11.31 -2.79
C GLU A 113 -9.69 -11.71 -4.18
N GLN A 114 -8.99 -10.82 -4.87
CA GLN A 114 -8.36 -11.13 -6.16
C GLN A 114 -7.31 -12.25 -6.05
N ALA A 115 -6.51 -12.26 -5.00
CA ALA A 115 -5.55 -13.33 -4.76
C ALA A 115 -6.24 -14.67 -4.47
N ARG A 116 -7.36 -14.68 -3.75
CA ARG A 116 -8.17 -15.90 -3.52
C ARG A 116 -8.82 -16.42 -4.79
N GLU A 117 -9.36 -15.55 -5.62
CA GLU A 117 -9.91 -15.90 -6.93
C GLU A 117 -8.81 -16.46 -7.84
N PHE A 118 -7.61 -15.88 -7.78
CA PHE A 118 -6.44 -16.34 -8.51
C PHE A 118 -5.99 -17.73 -8.08
N MET A 119 -5.99 -18.04 -6.78
CA MET A 119 -5.60 -19.35 -6.25
C MET A 119 -6.72 -20.38 -6.34
N GLY A 120 -7.98 -19.96 -6.38
CA GLY A 120 -9.16 -20.84 -6.47
C GLY A 120 -9.56 -21.20 -7.90
N SER A 121 -9.15 -20.43 -8.90
CA SER A 121 -9.43 -20.68 -10.30
C SER A 121 -8.36 -21.57 -10.91
N SER A 122 -8.57 -22.88 -10.81
CA SER A 122 -7.65 -23.95 -11.25
C SER A 122 -7.49 -24.08 -12.78
N ASN A 123 -7.97 -23.13 -13.58
CA ASN A 123 -7.91 -23.17 -15.03
C ASN A 123 -7.07 -22.04 -15.61
N ASN A 124 -5.76 -22.31 -15.75
CA ASN A 124 -4.83 -21.55 -16.56
C ASN A 124 -4.26 -20.23 -15.95
N PRO A 125 -3.35 -20.32 -14.97
CA PRO A 125 -2.70 -19.15 -14.36
C PRO A 125 -1.92 -18.27 -15.37
N MET A 126 -1.44 -18.88 -16.47
CA MET A 126 -0.66 -18.17 -17.48
C MET A 126 -1.52 -17.27 -18.37
N ALA A 127 -2.78 -17.60 -18.63
CA ALA A 127 -3.66 -16.76 -19.43
C ALA A 127 -4.02 -15.47 -18.66
N MET A 128 -4.16 -15.56 -17.34
CA MET A 128 -4.51 -14.43 -16.50
C MET A 128 -3.32 -13.51 -16.23
N LEU A 129 -2.10 -14.05 -16.11
CA LEU A 129 -0.86 -13.27 -16.07
C LEU A 129 -0.68 -12.46 -17.36
N ASN A 130 -0.96 -13.04 -18.53
CA ASN A 130 -0.94 -12.32 -19.79
C ASN A 130 -1.99 -11.20 -19.84
N GLN A 131 -3.17 -11.42 -19.29
CA GLN A 131 -4.24 -10.41 -19.24
C GLN A 131 -3.91 -9.24 -18.31
N ILE A 132 -3.25 -9.51 -17.17
CA ILE A 132 -2.75 -8.48 -16.25
C ILE A 132 -1.58 -7.72 -16.87
N ALA A 133 -0.65 -8.41 -17.53
CA ALA A 133 0.48 -7.81 -18.22
C ALA A 133 0.02 -6.90 -19.37
N GLU A 134 -0.95 -7.34 -20.19
CA GLU A 134 -1.54 -6.53 -21.24
C GLU A 134 -2.30 -5.31 -20.71
N ARG A 135 -3.02 -5.47 -19.60
CA ARG A 135 -3.74 -4.35 -18.98
C ARG A 135 -2.77 -3.32 -18.41
N ASN A 136 -1.72 -3.75 -17.72
CA ASN A 136 -0.68 -2.85 -17.20
C ASN A 136 0.10 -2.18 -18.34
N LEU A 137 0.41 -2.92 -19.41
CA LEU A 137 1.08 -2.36 -20.58
C LEU A 137 0.21 -1.32 -21.30
N ARG A 138 -1.09 -1.52 -21.34
CA ARG A 138 -2.07 -0.57 -21.93
C ARG A 138 -2.14 0.72 -21.13
N VAL A 139 -2.22 0.61 -19.78
CA VAL A 139 -2.20 1.77 -18.87
C VAL A 139 -0.87 2.51 -18.97
N TRP A 140 0.25 1.78 -19.03
CA TRP A 140 1.58 2.39 -19.17
C TRP A 140 1.76 3.11 -20.50
N ARG A 141 1.30 2.55 -21.62
CA ARG A 141 1.28 3.23 -22.92
C ARG A 141 0.45 4.51 -22.88
N GLN A 142 -0.71 4.47 -22.27
CA GLN A 142 -1.61 5.63 -22.16
C GLN A 142 -1.00 6.75 -21.29
N MET A 143 -0.27 6.39 -20.23
CA MET A 143 0.42 7.35 -19.35
C MET A 143 1.73 7.89 -19.94
N SER A 144 2.43 7.10 -20.73
CA SER A 144 3.75 7.49 -21.29
C SER A 144 3.67 8.25 -22.62
N GLY A 145 2.48 8.46 -23.17
CA GLY A 145 2.30 9.22 -24.42
C GLY A 145 2.95 8.57 -25.66
N LEU A 146 3.37 7.31 -25.56
CA LEU A 146 4.07 6.59 -26.63
C LEU A 146 3.20 6.33 -27.88
N ASP A 147 1.87 6.42 -27.75
CA ASP A 147 0.97 6.29 -28.90
C ASP A 147 1.13 7.42 -29.91
N GLN A 148 1.64 8.57 -29.48
CA GLN A 148 1.87 9.72 -30.35
C GLN A 148 3.18 9.61 -31.13
N TYR A 149 4.18 8.88 -30.62
CA TYR A 149 5.46 8.66 -31.30
C TYR A 149 5.43 7.53 -32.33
N MET A 150 4.57 6.52 -32.16
CA MET A 150 4.44 5.41 -33.11
C MET A 150 3.56 5.76 -34.33
N ALA A 151 2.65 6.72 -34.19
CA ALA A 151 1.81 7.18 -35.30
C ALA A 151 2.57 8.07 -36.29
N ASP A 152 3.64 8.73 -35.88
CA ASP A 152 4.43 9.64 -36.71
C ASP A 152 5.56 8.94 -37.49
N SER A 153 5.98 7.74 -37.04
CA SER A 153 7.03 6.93 -37.74
C SER A 153 6.52 6.06 -38.87
N GLY A 154 5.20 6.00 -39.11
CA GLY A 154 4.59 5.12 -40.12
C GLY A 154 4.41 5.71 -41.54
N ASN A 155 4.71 7.02 -41.74
CA ASN A 155 4.36 7.67 -43.02
C ASN A 155 5.53 8.09 -43.93
N ASP A 156 6.77 7.70 -43.65
CA ASP A 156 7.93 8.10 -44.46
C ASP A 156 8.53 7.00 -45.32
N GLY A 157 7.80 5.91 -45.58
CA GLY A 157 8.27 4.73 -46.31
C GLY A 157 7.77 4.56 -47.76
N GLN A 158 7.13 5.56 -48.38
CA GLN A 158 6.57 5.33 -49.72
C GLN A 158 6.67 6.51 -50.67
N ARG A 159 7.88 7.06 -50.86
CA ARG A 159 8.20 7.87 -52.07
C ARG A 159 9.68 7.73 -52.43
N GLY A 160 9.97 6.97 -53.49
CA GLY A 160 11.31 7.06 -54.10
C GLY A 160 11.86 5.79 -54.72
N ARG A 161 11.12 5.14 -55.57
CA ARG A 161 11.71 4.26 -56.58
C ARG A 161 11.24 4.68 -57.97
N SER A 162 12.03 5.54 -58.61
CA SER A 162 12.08 5.59 -60.05
C SER A 162 13.35 6.30 -60.49
N ASN A 163 14.15 5.57 -61.20
CA ASN A 163 14.80 5.86 -62.42
C ASN A 163 16.34 6.00 -62.51
N LYS A 164 16.93 5.04 -63.22
CA LYS A 164 18.01 5.13 -64.24
C LYS A 164 19.38 5.67 -63.77
N GLY A 165 20.41 4.94 -63.99
CA GLY A 165 21.06 4.56 -65.22
C GLY A 165 22.55 4.69 -65.04
N SER A 166 23.28 3.65 -65.46
CA SER A 166 24.58 3.63 -66.15
C SER A 166 25.62 4.73 -65.86
N ASP A 167 26.79 4.39 -65.41
CA ASP A 167 27.93 4.13 -66.33
C ASP A 167 29.24 4.04 -65.53
N LYS A 168 30.06 3.08 -65.91
CA LYS A 168 31.51 2.95 -66.05
C LYS A 168 32.49 3.82 -65.25
N GLY A 169 33.51 3.09 -64.77
CA GLY A 169 34.90 3.54 -64.86
C GLY A 169 35.73 3.28 -63.60
N SER A 170 36.46 2.16 -63.63
CA SER A 170 37.92 2.07 -63.57
C SER A 170 38.62 3.12 -62.65
N ASP A 171 39.42 2.79 -61.72
CA ASP A 171 40.79 2.39 -61.86
C ASP A 171 41.53 2.50 -60.50
N GLU A 172 42.38 1.56 -60.32
CA GLU A 172 43.68 1.52 -59.65
C GLU A 172 44.04 2.47 -58.49
N GLY A 173 44.57 1.86 -57.49
CA GLY A 173 45.94 2.14 -57.07
C GLY A 173 46.24 2.17 -55.58
N LYS A 174 46.89 1.11 -55.11
CA LYS A 174 48.14 1.11 -54.33
C LYS A 174 48.20 2.11 -53.13
N ASP A 175 48.54 1.73 -51.99
CA ASP A 175 49.71 1.04 -51.43
C ASP A 175 50.08 1.65 -50.06
N LYS A 176 50.58 0.82 -49.19
CA LYS A 176 51.41 1.09 -48.04
C LYS A 176 50.87 1.68 -46.72
N GLY A 177 50.86 0.79 -45.72
CA GLY A 177 51.13 1.11 -44.34
C GLY A 177 52.58 1.56 -44.13
N PRO A 178 53.22 1.44 -42.92
CA PRO A 178 52.70 1.31 -41.58
C PRO A 178 53.42 2.25 -40.58
N ARG A 179 53.28 1.97 -39.25
CA ARG A 179 54.08 2.49 -38.09
C ARG A 179 53.64 3.87 -37.58
N GLU A 180 53.49 4.09 -36.34
CA GLU A 180 54.05 3.54 -35.06
C GLU A 180 52.96 3.45 -33.99
#